data_fbb52156ca4a743e41419b2e9d61bc9c
#
_entry.id   fbb52156ca4a743e41419b2e9d61bc9c
#
_cell.length_a   1.000
_cell.length_b   1.000
_cell.length_c   1.000
_cell.angle_alpha   90.00
_cell.angle_beta   90.00
_cell.angle_gamma   90.00
#
_symmetry.space_group_name_H-M   'P 1'
#
loop_
_entity.id
_entity.type
_entity.pdbx_description
1 polymer ?
#
loop_
_entity_poly.entity_id
_entity_poly.type
_entity_poly.pdbx_seq_one_letter_code
_entity_poly.pdbx_strand_id
1 'polypeptide(L)'
;MNISSPPPATATPRLSLTDQQHLIDKLEVFKIQGRDKHGQKVLRIVGKFFPARRVSNEAVNNYLEEKIFPNLGERPFSVVYLHTDVNRSGNFPGISTLRSIYDAIPITLKDRLQAVYFVHPGLQARLFLATFGRLLFKSGLCKKLKYVKRLEFLWDQVRRNEVEVPEFVYDHDEELEYRPMMDYGLESDHPRPRVYVAPCTSSTSMMDSSFVSMYSMRCIA
;
A
#
# COMPACT_ATOMS: atom_id res chain seq x y z
N MET A 1 5.87 12.64 -56.86
CA MET A 1 5.01 12.46 -55.64
C MET A 1 5.91 12.18 -54.48
N ASN A 2 6.23 13.22 -53.69
CA ASN A 2 7.04 13.10 -52.49
C ASN A 2 6.14 12.71 -51.31
N ILE A 3 6.30 11.49 -50.81
CA ILE A 3 5.65 11.02 -49.59
C ILE A 3 6.53 11.47 -48.43
N SER A 4 6.13 12.56 -47.82
CA SER A 4 6.73 13.08 -46.58
C SER A 4 6.44 12.10 -45.41
N SER A 5 7.49 11.51 -44.86
CA SER A 5 7.40 10.66 -43.69
C SER A 5 6.91 11.48 -42.46
N PRO A 6 6.02 10.95 -41.61
CA PRO A 6 5.58 11.66 -40.40
C PRO A 6 6.76 11.87 -39.45
N PRO A 7 6.78 12.99 -38.70
CA PRO A 7 7.84 13.28 -37.74
C PRO A 7 7.82 12.23 -36.62
N PRO A 8 9.00 11.87 -36.06
CA PRO A 8 9.09 10.91 -34.97
C PRO A 8 8.35 11.45 -33.76
N ALA A 9 7.54 10.56 -33.14
CA ALA A 9 6.80 10.85 -31.94
C ALA A 9 7.74 11.46 -30.88
N THR A 10 7.41 12.64 -30.43
CA THR A 10 8.10 13.39 -29.36
C THR A 10 8.21 12.51 -28.11
N ALA A 11 9.39 11.97 -27.87
CA ALA A 11 9.72 11.31 -26.62
C ALA A 11 9.53 12.34 -25.48
N THR A 12 8.62 12.06 -24.56
CA THR A 12 8.45 12.86 -23.33
C THR A 12 9.82 13.02 -22.67
N PRO A 13 10.25 14.25 -22.35
CA PRO A 13 11.58 14.48 -21.77
C PRO A 13 11.71 13.64 -20.48
N ARG A 14 12.71 12.77 -20.45
CA ARG A 14 13.03 12.01 -19.23
C ARG A 14 13.52 12.99 -18.17
N LEU A 15 12.90 12.97 -17.01
CA LEU A 15 13.32 13.74 -15.86
C LEU A 15 14.78 13.45 -15.52
N SER A 16 15.56 14.45 -15.13
CA SER A 16 16.90 14.23 -14.61
C SER A 16 16.86 13.36 -13.33
N LEU A 17 17.97 12.74 -12.97
CA LEU A 17 18.05 11.94 -11.73
C LEU A 17 17.68 12.77 -10.50
N THR A 18 18.14 14.01 -10.45
CA THR A 18 17.85 14.95 -9.37
C THR A 18 16.35 15.28 -9.30
N ASP A 19 15.71 15.52 -10.46
CA ASP A 19 14.27 15.81 -10.50
C ASP A 19 13.44 14.58 -10.09
N GLN A 20 13.90 13.38 -10.43
CA GLN A 20 13.26 12.13 -10.00
C GLN A 20 13.36 11.94 -8.48
N GLN A 21 14.53 12.21 -7.88
CA GLN A 21 14.70 12.18 -6.42
C GLN A 21 13.82 13.23 -5.73
N HIS A 22 13.75 14.44 -6.29
CA HIS A 22 12.87 15.50 -5.81
C HIS A 22 11.39 15.10 -5.86
N LEU A 23 10.99 14.39 -6.92
CA LEU A 23 9.63 13.88 -7.05
C LEU A 23 9.30 12.83 -5.96
N ILE A 24 10.23 11.90 -5.67
CA ILE A 24 10.07 10.91 -4.59
C ILE A 24 9.90 11.62 -3.24
N ASP A 25 10.71 12.63 -2.98
CA ASP A 25 10.69 13.43 -1.76
C ASP A 25 9.36 14.18 -1.60
N LYS A 26 8.96 14.91 -2.65
CA LYS A 26 7.71 15.69 -2.67
C LYS A 26 6.46 14.82 -2.47
N LEU A 27 6.47 13.59 -2.97
CA LEU A 27 5.37 12.64 -2.81
C LEU A 27 5.40 11.92 -1.45
N GLU A 28 6.41 12.16 -0.63
CA GLU A 28 6.59 11.50 0.67
C GLU A 28 6.43 9.97 0.62
N VAL A 29 6.96 9.35 -0.44
CA VAL A 29 6.87 7.90 -0.63
C VAL A 29 7.54 7.16 0.52
N PHE A 30 8.72 7.65 0.95
CA PHE A 30 9.50 7.11 2.05
C PHE A 30 9.64 8.16 3.14
N LYS A 31 9.23 7.84 4.35
CA LYS A 31 9.36 8.76 5.50
C LYS A 31 9.74 7.98 6.74
N ILE A 32 10.81 8.41 7.40
CA ILE A 32 11.17 7.87 8.71
C ILE A 32 10.39 8.67 9.74
N GLN A 33 9.48 8.02 10.44
CA GLN A 33 8.64 8.65 11.44
C GLN A 33 8.14 7.66 12.49
N GLY A 34 8.05 8.12 13.71
CA GLY A 34 7.52 7.34 14.81
C GLY A 34 8.39 6.16 15.22
N ARG A 35 7.82 5.38 16.13
CA ARG A 35 8.46 4.20 16.71
C ARG A 35 7.47 3.05 16.82
N ASP A 36 8.00 1.84 16.76
CA ASP A 36 7.22 0.65 17.09
C ASP A 36 7.05 0.48 18.62
N LYS A 37 6.36 -0.56 19.03
CA LYS A 37 6.13 -0.86 20.46
C LYS A 37 7.43 -1.18 21.21
N HIS A 38 8.49 -1.55 20.51
CA HIS A 38 9.82 -1.81 21.06
C HIS A 38 10.71 -0.54 21.08
N GLY A 39 10.18 0.62 20.66
CA GLY A 39 10.91 1.88 20.61
C GLY A 39 11.85 2.03 19.42
N GLN A 40 11.76 1.14 18.42
CA GLN A 40 12.58 1.15 17.21
C GLN A 40 12.00 2.13 16.18
N LYS A 41 12.86 2.75 15.38
CA LYS A 41 12.42 3.65 14.30
C LYS A 41 11.53 2.91 13.29
N VAL A 42 10.55 3.62 12.75
CA VAL A 42 9.69 3.12 11.70
C VAL A 42 9.96 3.85 10.38
N LEU A 43 10.24 3.10 9.33
CA LEU A 43 10.24 3.58 7.96
C LEU A 43 8.85 3.32 7.36
N ARG A 44 8.08 4.40 7.14
CA ARG A 44 6.81 4.34 6.42
C ARG A 44 7.06 4.41 4.91
N ILE A 45 6.41 3.54 4.15
CA ILE A 45 6.42 3.53 2.69
C ILE A 45 4.98 3.53 2.19
N VAL A 46 4.62 4.48 1.34
CA VAL A 46 3.28 4.57 0.74
C VAL A 46 3.34 4.11 -0.71
N GLY A 47 2.88 2.90 -0.98
CA GLY A 47 2.93 2.29 -2.31
C GLY A 47 2.13 3.06 -3.36
N LYS A 48 0.96 3.59 -3.00
CA LYS A 48 0.11 4.41 -3.89
C LYS A 48 0.82 5.64 -4.44
N PHE A 49 1.71 6.24 -3.66
CA PHE A 49 2.42 7.46 -4.04
C PHE A 49 3.67 7.19 -4.89
N PHE A 50 4.04 5.93 -5.07
CA PHE A 50 5.23 5.60 -5.82
C PHE A 50 5.06 5.91 -7.32
N PRO A 51 5.89 6.81 -7.91
CA PRO A 51 5.74 7.26 -9.29
C PRO A 51 6.44 6.29 -10.26
N ALA A 52 5.99 5.03 -10.32
CA ALA A 52 6.64 3.92 -11.00
C ALA A 52 7.02 4.18 -12.48
N ARG A 53 6.27 5.04 -13.17
CA ARG A 53 6.51 5.34 -14.59
C ARG A 53 7.47 6.51 -14.83
N ARG A 54 7.77 7.28 -13.79
CA ARG A 54 8.55 8.52 -13.89
C ARG A 54 9.92 8.43 -13.25
N VAL A 55 10.16 7.37 -12.49
CA VAL A 55 11.36 7.21 -11.67
C VAL A 55 12.10 5.95 -12.08
N SER A 56 13.39 6.06 -12.30
CA SER A 56 14.29 4.95 -12.58
C SER A 56 14.74 4.24 -11.29
N ASN A 57 15.17 2.99 -11.43
CA ASN A 57 15.72 2.23 -10.29
C ASN A 57 16.93 2.94 -9.67
N GLU A 58 17.77 3.55 -10.52
CA GLU A 58 18.94 4.31 -10.11
C GLU A 58 18.56 5.50 -9.22
N ALA A 59 17.56 6.29 -9.64
CA ALA A 59 17.09 7.42 -8.85
C ALA A 59 16.53 6.99 -7.48
N VAL A 60 15.83 5.85 -7.41
CA VAL A 60 15.32 5.32 -6.15
C VAL A 60 16.46 4.86 -5.24
N ASN A 61 17.44 4.13 -5.79
CA ASN A 61 18.58 3.65 -5.02
C ASN A 61 19.40 4.82 -4.46
N ASN A 62 19.74 5.80 -5.30
CA ASN A 62 20.45 7.01 -4.88
C ASN A 62 19.68 7.76 -3.78
N TYR A 63 18.36 7.92 -3.94
CA TYR A 63 17.52 8.56 -2.93
C TYR A 63 17.54 7.80 -1.58
N LEU A 64 17.46 6.49 -1.62
CA LEU A 64 17.51 5.67 -0.41
C LEU A 64 18.88 5.75 0.26
N GLU A 65 19.97 5.68 -0.51
CA GLU A 65 21.34 5.77 -0.02
C GLU A 65 21.68 7.13 0.58
N GLU A 66 21.24 8.22 -0.06
CA GLU A 66 21.55 9.58 0.36
C GLU A 66 20.66 10.07 1.51
N LYS A 67 19.37 9.76 1.49
CA LYS A 67 18.40 10.35 2.41
C LYS A 67 17.82 9.39 3.45
N ILE A 68 17.62 8.13 3.12
CA ILE A 68 16.91 7.20 4.01
C ILE A 68 17.90 6.41 4.88
N PHE A 69 18.88 5.75 4.27
CA PHE A 69 19.76 4.85 5.00
C PHE A 69 20.58 5.54 6.11
N PRO A 70 21.15 6.73 5.90
CA PRO A 70 21.88 7.45 6.97
C PRO A 70 20.96 7.80 8.15
N ASN A 71 19.71 8.17 7.86
CA ASN A 71 18.73 8.56 8.86
C ASN A 71 18.14 7.40 9.66
N LEU A 72 18.19 6.16 9.15
CA LEU A 72 17.83 4.97 9.91
C LEU A 72 18.85 4.72 11.05
N GLY A 73 20.11 5.03 10.80
CA GLY A 73 21.18 4.89 11.79
C GLY A 73 21.57 3.43 12.03
N GLU A 74 22.21 3.16 13.18
CA GLU A 74 22.76 1.85 13.50
C GLU A 74 21.82 0.94 14.30
N ARG A 75 20.71 1.46 14.78
CA ARG A 75 19.74 0.71 15.60
C ARG A 75 18.82 -0.14 14.74
N PRO A 76 18.24 -1.21 15.30
CA PRO A 76 17.17 -1.95 14.63
C PRO A 76 16.01 -1.03 14.26
N PHE A 77 15.32 -1.38 13.18
CA PHE A 77 14.17 -0.63 12.67
C PHE A 77 13.11 -1.55 12.10
N SER A 78 11.89 -1.03 11.99
CA SER A 78 10.75 -1.71 11.36
C SER A 78 10.28 -0.92 10.13
N VAL A 79 9.66 -1.61 9.19
CA VAL A 79 9.07 -1.00 7.98
C VAL A 79 7.56 -1.16 8.03
N VAL A 80 6.83 -0.08 7.74
CA VAL A 80 5.38 -0.10 7.49
C VAL A 80 5.17 0.21 6.01
N TYR A 81 4.76 -0.79 5.24
CA TYR A 81 4.43 -0.64 3.83
C TYR A 81 2.93 -0.61 3.62
N LEU A 82 2.40 0.53 3.22
CA LEU A 82 0.98 0.73 2.92
C LEU A 82 0.72 0.35 1.45
N HIS A 83 0.09 -0.82 1.26
CA HIS A 83 -0.21 -1.37 -0.07
C HIS A 83 -1.59 -0.99 -0.60
N THR A 84 -2.34 -0.21 0.17
CA THR A 84 -3.67 0.28 -0.21
C THR A 84 -3.62 0.98 -1.56
N ASP A 85 -4.54 0.61 -2.47
CA ASP A 85 -4.66 1.18 -3.83
C ASP A 85 -3.40 1.06 -4.70
N VAL A 86 -2.53 0.10 -4.42
CA VAL A 86 -1.42 -0.23 -5.31
C VAL A 86 -1.94 -1.07 -6.48
N ASN A 87 -1.76 -0.56 -7.70
CA ASN A 87 -2.15 -1.25 -8.92
C ASN A 87 -0.97 -1.40 -9.90
N ARG A 88 -1.03 -2.44 -10.73
CA ARG A 88 0.05 -2.77 -11.68
C ARG A 88 0.26 -1.72 -12.76
N SER A 89 -0.79 -1.04 -13.16
CA SER A 89 -0.74 -0.09 -14.28
C SER A 89 -0.26 1.31 -13.88
N GLY A 90 -0.37 1.69 -12.61
CA GLY A 90 -0.12 3.06 -12.13
C GLY A 90 1.16 3.22 -11.32
N ASN A 91 1.20 2.56 -10.17
CA ASN A 91 2.16 2.85 -9.11
C ASN A 91 3.01 1.65 -8.66
N PHE A 92 2.77 0.46 -9.22
CA PHE A 92 3.60 -0.70 -8.92
C PHE A 92 4.90 -0.67 -9.76
N PRO A 93 6.08 -0.66 -9.14
CA PRO A 93 7.36 -0.53 -9.85
C PRO A 93 7.77 -1.76 -10.67
N GLY A 94 7.04 -2.86 -10.52
CA GLY A 94 7.41 -4.13 -11.13
C GLY A 94 8.38 -4.95 -10.26
N ILE A 95 8.43 -6.25 -10.56
CA ILE A 95 9.17 -7.23 -9.76
C ILE A 95 10.67 -7.05 -9.90
N SER A 96 11.14 -6.80 -11.12
CA SER A 96 12.57 -6.57 -11.40
C SER A 96 13.10 -5.34 -10.68
N THR A 97 12.30 -4.27 -10.63
CA THR A 97 12.64 -3.05 -9.89
C THR A 97 12.69 -3.29 -8.39
N LEU A 98 11.69 -3.98 -7.84
CA LEU A 98 11.68 -4.33 -6.41
C LEU A 98 12.89 -5.18 -6.03
N ARG A 99 13.28 -6.12 -6.88
CA ARG A 99 14.47 -6.93 -6.67
C ARG A 99 15.74 -6.10 -6.72
N SER A 100 15.88 -5.23 -7.74
CA SER A 100 17.02 -4.33 -7.87
C SER A 100 17.18 -3.42 -6.64
N ILE A 101 16.08 -2.82 -6.17
CA ILE A 101 16.08 -1.99 -4.96
C ILE A 101 16.47 -2.84 -3.74
N TYR A 102 15.91 -4.04 -3.60
CA TYR A 102 16.25 -4.92 -2.47
C TYR A 102 17.71 -5.35 -2.50
N ASP A 103 18.26 -5.70 -3.66
CA ASP A 103 19.65 -6.11 -3.80
C ASP A 103 20.62 -4.96 -3.48
N ALA A 104 20.26 -3.72 -3.80
CA ALA A 104 21.03 -2.51 -3.51
C ALA A 104 21.08 -2.17 -2.00
N ILE A 105 20.11 -2.63 -1.19
CA ILE A 105 20.13 -2.38 0.26
C ILE A 105 21.36 -3.07 0.89
N PRO A 106 22.20 -2.34 1.66
CA PRO A 106 23.34 -2.92 2.36
C PRO A 106 22.94 -4.07 3.30
N ILE A 107 23.80 -5.10 3.38
CA ILE A 107 23.52 -6.28 4.19
C ILE A 107 23.35 -5.93 5.68
N THR A 108 24.10 -4.94 6.15
CA THR A 108 24.00 -4.45 7.53
C THR A 108 22.61 -3.87 7.84
N LEU A 109 21.96 -3.21 6.89
CA LEU A 109 20.58 -2.73 7.04
C LEU A 109 19.57 -3.87 6.96
N LYS A 110 19.79 -4.85 6.08
CA LYS A 110 18.93 -6.04 6.00
C LYS A 110 18.94 -6.82 7.32
N ASP A 111 20.09 -6.91 7.99
CA ASP A 111 20.22 -7.60 9.28
C ASP A 111 19.52 -6.85 10.41
N ARG A 112 19.58 -5.52 10.41
CA ARG A 112 18.92 -4.64 11.41
C ARG A 112 17.40 -4.53 11.23
N LEU A 113 16.86 -4.87 10.07
CA LEU A 113 15.44 -4.91 9.83
C LEU A 113 14.78 -5.96 10.74
N GLN A 114 13.86 -5.57 11.60
CA GLN A 114 13.16 -6.46 12.52
C GLN A 114 11.87 -7.01 11.94
N ALA A 115 11.03 -6.13 11.40
CA ALA A 115 9.75 -6.50 10.84
C ALA A 115 9.37 -5.61 9.64
N VAL A 116 8.62 -6.19 8.72
CA VAL A 116 7.94 -5.48 7.62
C VAL A 116 6.45 -5.70 7.78
N TYR A 117 5.74 -4.68 8.18
CA TYR A 117 4.29 -4.68 8.29
C TYR A 117 3.69 -4.32 6.93
N PHE A 118 3.13 -5.31 6.27
CA PHE A 118 2.52 -5.18 4.94
C PHE A 118 1.03 -4.95 5.12
N VAL A 119 0.61 -3.68 5.01
CA VAL A 119 -0.76 -3.24 5.31
C VAL A 119 -1.65 -3.34 4.08
N HIS A 120 -2.85 -3.85 4.25
CA HIS A 120 -3.87 -4.09 3.23
C HIS A 120 -3.35 -4.87 2.02
N PRO A 121 -2.68 -6.03 2.22
CA PRO A 121 -2.24 -6.84 1.10
C PRO A 121 -3.43 -7.50 0.42
N GLY A 122 -3.70 -7.15 -0.83
CA GLY A 122 -4.67 -7.89 -1.65
C GLY A 122 -4.25 -9.35 -1.85
N LEU A 123 -5.20 -10.22 -2.26
CA LEU A 123 -4.92 -11.64 -2.47
C LEU A 123 -3.77 -11.86 -3.46
N GLN A 124 -3.75 -11.10 -4.56
CA GLN A 124 -2.71 -11.22 -5.57
C GLN A 124 -1.31 -10.96 -5.01
N ALA A 125 -1.16 -9.92 -4.17
CA ALA A 125 0.10 -9.61 -3.52
C ALA A 125 0.52 -10.71 -2.53
N ARG A 126 -0.43 -11.25 -1.76
CA ARG A 126 -0.18 -12.36 -0.82
C ARG A 126 0.25 -13.63 -1.54
N LEU A 127 -0.47 -14.03 -2.59
CA LEU A 127 -0.12 -15.20 -3.41
C LEU A 127 1.23 -15.01 -4.07
N PHE A 128 1.49 -13.82 -4.63
CA PHE A 128 2.77 -13.50 -5.24
C PHE A 128 3.92 -13.65 -4.24
N LEU A 129 3.81 -13.06 -3.07
CA LEU A 129 4.85 -13.15 -2.03
C LEU A 129 4.99 -14.56 -1.47
N ALA A 130 3.91 -15.33 -1.37
CA ALA A 130 3.95 -16.72 -0.93
C ALA A 130 4.69 -17.62 -1.93
N THR A 131 4.50 -17.40 -3.24
CA THR A 131 5.10 -18.22 -4.30
C THR A 131 6.50 -17.75 -4.66
N PHE A 132 6.67 -16.47 -4.93
CA PHE A 132 7.91 -15.89 -5.45
C PHE A 132 8.75 -15.16 -4.41
N GLY A 133 8.21 -14.87 -3.23
CA GLY A 133 8.91 -14.10 -2.20
C GLY A 133 10.24 -14.72 -1.77
N ARG A 134 10.32 -16.06 -1.67
CA ARG A 134 11.56 -16.76 -1.32
C ARG A 134 12.63 -16.66 -2.42
N LEU A 135 12.18 -16.58 -3.69
CA LEU A 135 13.07 -16.47 -4.83
C LEU A 135 13.60 -15.04 -5.01
N LEU A 136 12.74 -14.05 -4.76
CA LEU A 136 13.06 -12.64 -4.94
C LEU A 136 13.85 -12.04 -3.77
N PHE A 137 13.45 -12.38 -2.57
CA PHE A 137 14.01 -11.82 -1.34
C PHE A 137 14.63 -12.95 -0.55
N LYS A 138 15.89 -13.21 -0.65
CA LYS A 138 16.60 -14.23 0.12
C LYS A 138 15.90 -14.55 1.46
N SER A 139 15.89 -15.76 1.93
CA SER A 139 15.04 -16.33 2.99
C SER A 139 14.85 -15.47 4.28
N GLY A 140 15.71 -14.47 4.52
CA GLY A 140 15.66 -13.61 5.69
C GLY A 140 14.45 -12.64 5.73
N LEU A 141 14.09 -12.00 4.61
CA LEU A 141 13.01 -11.01 4.56
C LEU A 141 11.64 -11.66 4.75
N CYS A 142 11.42 -12.82 4.14
CA CYS A 142 10.14 -13.51 4.25
C CYS A 142 9.75 -13.85 5.69
N LYS A 143 10.74 -14.11 6.55
CA LYS A 143 10.51 -14.39 7.99
C LYS A 143 10.12 -13.14 8.78
N LYS A 144 10.54 -11.96 8.29
CA LYS A 144 10.27 -10.66 8.93
C LYS A 144 8.97 -10.02 8.41
N LEU A 145 8.36 -10.58 7.35
CA LEU A 145 7.14 -10.06 6.73
C LEU A 145 5.91 -10.46 7.54
N LYS A 146 5.14 -9.46 7.97
CA LYS A 146 3.88 -9.62 8.70
C LYS A 146 2.75 -8.97 7.92
N TYR A 147 1.73 -9.75 7.56
CA TYR A 147 0.54 -9.23 6.88
C TYR A 147 -0.40 -8.59 7.88
N VAL A 148 -0.79 -7.37 7.60
CA VAL A 148 -1.71 -6.57 8.42
C VAL A 148 -2.95 -6.29 7.59
N LYS A 149 -4.05 -6.98 7.91
CA LYS A 149 -5.30 -6.86 7.15
C LYS A 149 -6.09 -5.60 7.51
N ARG A 150 -6.01 -5.15 8.78
CA ARG A 150 -6.72 -4.00 9.31
C ARG A 150 -5.76 -3.11 10.09
N LEU A 151 -6.02 -1.81 10.09
CA LEU A 151 -5.19 -0.84 10.79
C LEU A 151 -5.13 -1.07 12.31
N GLU A 152 -6.19 -1.62 12.91
CA GLU A 152 -6.20 -1.96 14.33
C GLU A 152 -5.02 -2.88 14.71
N PHE A 153 -4.74 -3.91 13.89
CA PHE A 153 -3.61 -4.82 14.11
C PHE A 153 -2.24 -4.16 13.88
N LEU A 154 -2.20 -3.08 13.07
CA LEU A 154 -0.99 -2.28 12.94
C LEU A 154 -0.69 -1.55 14.26
N TRP A 155 -1.71 -1.01 14.90
CA TRP A 155 -1.56 -0.24 16.14
C TRP A 155 -1.16 -1.10 17.34
N ASP A 156 -1.31 -2.41 17.26
CA ASP A 156 -0.73 -3.35 18.22
C ASP A 156 0.80 -3.43 18.12
N GLN A 157 1.36 -3.11 16.97
CA GLN A 157 2.79 -3.22 16.67
C GLN A 157 3.50 -1.87 16.67
N VAL A 158 2.82 -0.80 16.26
CA VAL A 158 3.37 0.56 16.07
C VAL A 158 2.61 1.55 16.94
N ARG A 159 3.25 2.65 17.29
CA ARG A 159 2.59 3.72 18.06
C ARG A 159 1.74 4.57 17.12
N ARG A 160 0.42 4.50 17.29
CA ARG A 160 -0.57 5.15 16.42
C ARG A 160 -0.33 6.64 16.20
N ASN A 161 -0.01 7.36 17.27
CA ASN A 161 0.12 8.82 17.23
C ASN A 161 1.45 9.30 16.63
N GLU A 162 2.40 8.40 16.38
CA GLU A 162 3.73 8.74 15.89
C GLU A 162 3.89 8.40 14.39
N VAL A 163 3.00 7.59 13.81
CA VAL A 163 3.04 7.17 12.41
C VAL A 163 1.84 7.76 11.67
N GLU A 164 2.12 8.65 10.75
CA GLU A 164 1.14 9.28 9.88
C GLU A 164 0.68 8.29 8.81
N VAL A 165 -0.61 8.06 8.73
CA VAL A 165 -1.24 7.22 7.73
C VAL A 165 -2.16 8.10 6.89
N PRO A 166 -2.03 8.10 5.55
CA PRO A 166 -2.89 8.89 4.66
C PRO A 166 -4.37 8.50 4.80
N GLU A 167 -5.27 9.48 4.61
CA GLU A 167 -6.71 9.32 4.75
C GLU A 167 -7.29 8.17 3.94
N PHE A 168 -6.90 8.03 2.67
CA PHE A 168 -7.38 6.95 1.80
C PHE A 168 -7.12 5.53 2.36
N VAL A 169 -6.17 5.38 3.27
CA VAL A 169 -5.90 4.09 3.93
C VAL A 169 -6.95 3.81 5.01
N TYR A 170 -7.40 4.85 5.72
CA TYR A 170 -8.51 4.74 6.68
C TYR A 170 -9.82 4.46 5.96
N ASP A 171 -10.09 5.18 4.86
CA ASP A 171 -11.29 4.97 4.04
C ASP A 171 -11.38 3.51 3.56
N HIS A 172 -10.25 2.97 3.09
CA HIS A 172 -10.19 1.57 2.67
C HIS A 172 -10.39 0.60 3.85
N ASP A 173 -9.80 0.91 5.01
CA ASP A 173 -9.95 0.10 6.22
C ASP A 173 -11.40 0.07 6.69
N GLU A 174 -12.11 1.21 6.65
CA GLU A 174 -13.54 1.31 6.95
C GLU A 174 -14.38 0.51 5.94
N GLU A 175 -14.08 0.61 4.63
CA GLU A 175 -14.76 -0.21 3.62
C GLU A 175 -14.63 -1.72 3.87
N LEU A 176 -13.47 -2.16 4.35
CA LEU A 176 -13.25 -3.57 4.69
C LEU A 176 -14.13 -4.03 5.87
N GLU A 177 -14.51 -3.13 6.77
CA GLU A 177 -15.41 -3.43 7.88
C GLU A 177 -16.83 -3.80 7.42
N TYR A 178 -17.31 -3.08 6.39
CA TYR A 178 -18.63 -3.34 5.81
C TYR A 178 -18.66 -4.54 4.84
N ARG A 179 -17.54 -5.21 4.60
CA ARG A 179 -17.41 -6.39 3.72
C ARG A 179 -16.91 -7.65 4.44
N PRO A 180 -17.54 -8.09 5.54
CA PRO A 180 -16.98 -9.14 6.38
C PRO A 180 -16.82 -10.51 5.69
N MET A 181 -17.54 -10.77 4.58
CA MET A 181 -17.57 -12.08 3.92
C MET A 181 -16.88 -12.15 2.54
N MET A 182 -16.50 -11.01 1.95
CA MET A 182 -15.88 -10.98 0.61
C MET A 182 -14.35 -11.04 0.61
N ASP A 183 -13.71 -11.08 1.77
CA ASP A 183 -12.25 -11.09 1.89
C ASP A 183 -11.59 -12.45 1.55
N TYR A 184 -12.33 -13.35 0.90
CA TYR A 184 -11.76 -14.57 0.33
C TYR A 184 -10.99 -14.34 -0.98
N GLY A 185 -10.76 -13.11 -1.37
CA GLY A 185 -9.78 -12.75 -2.38
C GLY A 185 -10.23 -12.89 -3.82
N LEU A 186 -11.53 -12.93 -4.07
CA LEU A 186 -12.12 -12.77 -5.38
C LEU A 186 -12.53 -11.30 -5.60
N GLU A 187 -11.67 -10.35 -5.23
CA GLU A 187 -11.83 -8.99 -5.71
C GLU A 187 -11.60 -8.98 -7.22
N SER A 188 -12.69 -9.09 -7.96
CA SER A 188 -12.68 -8.75 -9.38
C SER A 188 -12.45 -7.25 -9.49
N ASP A 189 -11.62 -6.83 -10.46
CA ASP A 189 -11.37 -5.42 -10.84
C ASP A 189 -12.64 -4.71 -11.38
N HIS A 190 -13.81 -5.00 -10.82
CA HIS A 190 -15.04 -4.34 -11.23
C HIS A 190 -15.11 -2.96 -10.61
N PRO A 191 -15.35 -1.92 -11.42
CA PRO A 191 -15.59 -0.58 -10.91
C PRO A 191 -16.79 -0.63 -9.97
N ARG A 192 -16.61 -0.14 -8.75
CA ARG A 192 -17.64 -0.11 -7.70
C ARG A 192 -18.87 0.61 -8.22
N PRO A 193 -20.09 0.06 -8.09
CA PRO A 193 -21.29 0.85 -8.30
C PRO A 193 -21.28 1.97 -7.26
N ARG A 194 -21.20 3.23 -7.72
CA ARG A 194 -21.43 4.39 -6.84
C ARG A 194 -22.83 4.24 -6.29
N VAL A 195 -22.97 4.03 -5.00
CA VAL A 195 -24.24 4.12 -4.31
C VAL A 195 -24.65 5.59 -4.40
N TYR A 196 -25.56 5.88 -5.28
CA TYR A 196 -26.25 7.17 -5.30
C TYR A 196 -27.09 7.24 -4.02
N VAL A 197 -26.62 8.00 -3.05
CA VAL A 197 -27.49 8.46 -1.97
C VAL A 197 -28.46 9.46 -2.62
N ALA A 198 -29.68 9.00 -2.88
CA ALA A 198 -30.73 9.88 -3.32
C ALA A 198 -30.99 10.91 -2.21
N PRO A 199 -31.11 12.21 -2.53
CA PRO A 199 -31.46 13.21 -1.54
C PRO A 199 -32.83 12.88 -0.98
N CYS A 200 -32.92 12.72 0.35
CA CYS A 200 -34.18 12.55 1.07
C CYS A 200 -35.02 13.82 0.88
N THR A 201 -35.96 13.80 -0.05
CA THR A 201 -37.06 14.74 -0.06
C THR A 201 -38.03 14.31 1.02
N SER A 202 -38.10 15.10 2.08
CA SER A 202 -39.12 15.02 3.10
C SER A 202 -40.49 15.26 2.51
N SER A 203 -41.31 14.23 2.44
CA SER A 203 -42.77 14.37 2.33
C SER A 203 -43.42 13.41 3.30
N THR A 204 -43.95 14.00 4.34
CA THR A 204 -44.94 13.48 5.28
C THR A 204 -46.11 12.84 4.52
N SER A 205 -46.37 11.57 4.78
CA SER A 205 -47.71 10.99 4.63
C SER A 205 -47.86 9.80 5.56
N MET A 206 -48.87 9.90 6.38
CA MET A 206 -49.36 8.92 7.37
C MET A 206 -49.86 7.63 6.70
N MET A 207 -49.98 6.60 7.61
CA MET A 207 -50.68 5.31 7.48
C MET A 207 -49.93 4.24 6.68
N ASP A 208 -49.64 3.07 7.23
CA ASP A 208 -50.53 2.10 7.83
C ASP A 208 -49.72 1.06 8.62
N SER A 209 -50.24 0.70 9.76
CA SER A 209 -49.78 -0.38 10.64
C SER A 209 -50.30 -1.70 10.10
N SER A 210 -49.41 -2.59 9.72
CA SER A 210 -49.59 -4.07 9.81
C SER A 210 -48.50 -4.79 9.01
N PHE A 211 -47.49 -5.26 9.67
CA PHE A 211 -46.71 -6.47 9.37
C PHE A 211 -45.66 -6.66 10.47
N VAL A 212 -46.14 -6.77 11.70
CA VAL A 212 -45.38 -7.43 12.77
C VAL A 212 -45.90 -8.87 12.85
N SER A 213 -45.02 -9.79 12.96
CA SER A 213 -45.21 -11.22 13.24
C SER A 213 -44.99 -12.12 12.05
N MET A 214 -43.77 -12.62 11.97
CA MET A 214 -43.44 -14.03 11.69
C MET A 214 -41.92 -14.22 11.54
N TYR A 215 -41.20 -14.25 12.66
CA TYR A 215 -39.96 -15.04 12.80
C TYR A 215 -39.56 -15.05 14.28
N SER A 216 -40.41 -15.64 15.08
CA SER A 216 -40.03 -16.14 16.40
C SER A 216 -40.68 -17.47 16.56
N MET A 217 -39.90 -18.53 16.43
CA MET A 217 -40.02 -19.85 17.00
C MET A 217 -39.25 -20.88 16.17
N ARG A 218 -38.10 -21.25 16.70
CA ARG A 218 -37.62 -22.63 16.79
C ARG A 218 -36.22 -22.67 17.37
N CYS A 219 -36.18 -22.61 18.66
CA CYS A 219 -35.18 -23.28 19.49
C CYS A 219 -35.98 -24.02 20.54
N ILE A 220 -36.07 -25.34 20.45
CA ILE A 220 -36.25 -26.37 21.51
C ILE A 220 -36.27 -27.73 20.78
N ALA A 221 -35.23 -28.46 20.94
CA ALA A 221 -35.06 -29.86 21.25
C ALA A 221 -33.71 -30.35 20.70
#